data_25afbfd7509e87629ff784374eda7ef5
#
_entry.id   25afbfd7509e87629ff784374eda7ef5
#
_cell.length_a   1.000
_cell.length_b   1.000
_cell.length_c   1.000
_cell.angle_alpha   90.00
_cell.angle_beta   90.00
_cell.angle_gamma   90.00
#
_symmetry.space_group_name_H-M   'P 1'
#
loop_
_entity.id
_entity.type
_entity.pdbx_description
1 polymer ?
#
loop_
_entity_poly.entity_id
_entity_poly.type
_entity_poly.pdbx_seq_one_letter_code
_entity_poly.pdbx_strand_id
1 'polypeptide(L)'
;MTPLTPKLFISGFFGLLYAGISYIFLMDLPDAGQYAAMMGLGSFGLVLLVQLLRDERRARRFERAEKVLPCPPSFRVGASMREGQRASGVNVYLCRSEVILINVERKEPVLIRLTRESLRRAVLDAPVQLTLELTDGRVLMLLCPYMEMLIEELRKIGWFVTEKTR
;
A
#
# COMPACT_ATOMS: atom_id res chain seq x y z
N MET A 1 8.08 3.29 2.50
CA MET A 1 8.86 2.11 2.02
C MET A 1 8.35 0.90 2.75
N THR A 2 7.98 -0.17 2.04
CA THR A 2 7.65 -1.44 2.68
C THR A 2 8.88 -2.00 3.38
N PRO A 3 8.77 -2.55 4.59
CA PRO A 3 9.92 -3.07 5.33
C PRO A 3 10.64 -4.14 4.52
N LEU A 4 11.97 -4.18 4.63
CA LEU A 4 12.84 -5.11 3.90
C LEU A 4 12.60 -6.56 4.34
N THR A 5 12.27 -6.74 5.62
CA THR A 5 12.10 -8.05 6.27
C THR A 5 11.10 -8.98 5.54
N PRO A 6 9.85 -8.58 5.23
CA PRO A 6 8.93 -9.46 4.52
C PRO A 6 9.39 -9.80 3.10
N LYS A 7 10.15 -8.91 2.44
CA LYS A 7 10.69 -9.20 1.11
C LYS A 7 11.77 -10.27 1.16
N LEU A 8 12.67 -10.18 2.13
CA LEU A 8 13.69 -11.21 2.35
C LEU A 8 13.05 -12.55 2.67
N PHE A 9 12.00 -12.56 3.50
CA PHE A 9 11.29 -13.79 3.84
C PHE A 9 10.62 -14.43 2.61
N ILE A 10 9.89 -13.66 1.81
CA ILE A 10 9.26 -14.15 0.59
C ILE A 10 10.31 -14.64 -0.41
N SER A 11 11.37 -13.86 -0.63
CA SER A 11 12.43 -14.25 -1.56
C SER A 11 13.17 -15.50 -1.07
N GLY A 12 13.41 -15.62 0.25
CA GLY A 12 14.00 -16.79 0.87
C GLY A 12 13.14 -18.04 0.69
N PHE A 13 11.83 -17.92 0.89
CA PHE A 13 10.89 -19.01 0.67
C PHE A 13 10.94 -19.53 -0.78
N PHE A 14 10.87 -18.62 -1.76
CA PHE A 14 10.96 -19.02 -3.18
C PHE A 14 12.34 -19.59 -3.54
N GLY A 15 13.42 -19.05 -2.97
CA GLY A 15 14.77 -19.59 -3.16
C GLY A 15 14.90 -21.02 -2.66
N LEU A 16 14.42 -21.30 -1.45
CA LEU A 16 14.43 -22.65 -0.86
C LEU A 16 13.52 -23.62 -1.63
N LEU A 17 12.33 -23.17 -1.99
CA LEU A 17 11.40 -24.00 -2.77
C LEU A 17 12.01 -24.41 -4.11
N TYR A 18 12.64 -23.45 -4.81
CA TYR A 18 13.25 -23.72 -6.11
C TYR A 18 14.50 -24.60 -5.98
N ALA A 19 15.30 -24.42 -4.93
CA ALA A 19 16.42 -25.30 -4.64
C ALA A 19 15.96 -26.74 -4.39
N GLY A 20 14.92 -26.94 -3.57
CA GLY A 20 14.36 -28.26 -3.29
C GLY A 20 13.83 -28.97 -4.53
N ILE A 21 13.07 -28.26 -5.36
CA ILE A 21 12.57 -28.79 -6.64
C ILE A 21 13.74 -29.16 -7.57
N SER A 22 14.72 -28.26 -7.72
CA SER A 22 15.89 -28.50 -8.57
C SER A 22 16.70 -29.70 -8.08
N TYR A 23 16.86 -29.87 -6.77
CA TYR A 23 17.54 -31.02 -6.20
C TYR A 23 16.88 -32.36 -6.58
N ILE A 24 15.54 -32.42 -6.48
CA ILE A 24 14.78 -33.64 -6.86
C ILE A 24 14.99 -33.98 -8.33
N PHE A 25 15.00 -32.98 -9.22
CA PHE A 25 15.20 -33.22 -10.66
C PHE A 25 16.65 -33.54 -11.04
N LEU A 26 17.60 -33.14 -10.24
CA LEU A 26 19.03 -33.30 -10.52
C LEU A 26 19.71 -34.39 -9.67
N MET A 27 18.95 -35.09 -8.81
CA MET A 27 19.53 -36.02 -7.81
C MET A 27 20.39 -37.15 -8.41
N ASP A 28 20.20 -37.47 -9.68
CA ASP A 28 21.00 -38.48 -10.38
C ASP A 28 22.34 -37.95 -10.95
N LEU A 29 22.57 -36.62 -10.83
CA LEU A 29 23.79 -36.01 -11.32
C LEU A 29 24.84 -35.86 -10.17
N PRO A 30 26.14 -36.06 -10.50
CA PRO A 30 27.18 -35.65 -9.59
C PRO A 30 27.03 -34.15 -9.31
N ASP A 31 27.24 -33.74 -8.05
CA ASP A 31 27.13 -32.35 -7.61
C ASP A 31 25.70 -31.75 -7.62
N ALA A 32 24.65 -32.57 -7.63
CA ALA A 32 23.25 -32.14 -7.62
C ALA A 32 22.98 -31.07 -6.54
N GLY A 33 23.58 -31.20 -5.35
CA GLY A 33 23.44 -30.24 -4.27
C GLY A 33 23.98 -28.83 -4.59
N GLN A 34 25.10 -28.74 -5.32
CA GLN A 34 25.69 -27.48 -5.73
C GLN A 34 24.82 -26.78 -6.79
N TYR A 35 24.38 -27.52 -7.79
CA TYR A 35 23.46 -26.98 -8.82
C TYR A 35 22.15 -26.51 -8.20
N ALA A 36 21.56 -27.29 -7.31
CA ALA A 36 20.33 -26.90 -6.60
C ALA A 36 20.51 -25.63 -5.76
N ALA A 37 21.63 -25.50 -5.04
CA ALA A 37 21.95 -24.30 -4.28
C ALA A 37 22.12 -23.07 -5.18
N MET A 38 22.81 -23.17 -6.30
CA MET A 38 22.97 -22.09 -7.27
C MET A 38 21.63 -21.64 -7.86
N MET A 39 20.76 -22.58 -8.21
CA MET A 39 19.41 -22.31 -8.71
C MET A 39 18.56 -21.62 -7.64
N GLY A 40 18.63 -22.04 -6.39
CA GLY A 40 17.94 -21.41 -5.27
C GLY A 40 18.40 -19.99 -5.01
N LEU A 41 19.73 -19.75 -5.01
CA LEU A 41 20.29 -18.40 -4.88
C LEU A 41 19.91 -17.50 -6.05
N GLY A 42 19.92 -18.01 -7.27
CA GLY A 42 19.48 -17.27 -8.45
C GLY A 42 18.00 -16.87 -8.35
N SER A 43 17.13 -17.80 -7.95
CA SER A 43 15.72 -17.54 -7.74
C SER A 43 15.47 -16.51 -6.61
N PHE A 44 16.16 -16.65 -5.49
CA PHE A 44 16.13 -15.66 -4.40
C PHE A 44 16.47 -14.25 -4.89
N GLY A 45 17.62 -14.12 -5.59
CA GLY A 45 18.09 -12.85 -6.12
C GLY A 45 17.11 -12.23 -7.11
N LEU A 46 16.56 -13.03 -8.02
CA LEU A 46 15.60 -12.59 -9.02
C LEU A 46 14.30 -12.08 -8.36
N VAL A 47 13.73 -12.85 -7.43
CA VAL A 47 12.50 -12.45 -6.72
C VAL A 47 12.71 -11.17 -5.92
N LEU A 48 13.84 -11.07 -5.22
CA LEU A 48 14.19 -9.85 -4.46
C LEU A 48 14.35 -8.64 -5.38
N LEU A 49 15.06 -8.80 -6.49
CA LEU A 49 15.26 -7.74 -7.49
C LEU A 49 13.91 -7.24 -8.06
N VAL A 50 13.03 -8.17 -8.44
CA VAL A 50 11.71 -7.81 -8.95
C VAL A 50 10.89 -7.04 -7.91
N GLN A 51 10.94 -7.42 -6.63
CA GLN A 51 10.24 -6.71 -5.56
C GLN A 51 10.81 -5.29 -5.37
N LEU A 52 12.13 -5.13 -5.36
CA LEU A 52 12.78 -3.82 -5.24
C LEU A 52 12.43 -2.90 -6.42
N LEU A 53 12.49 -3.42 -7.65
CA LEU A 53 12.13 -2.66 -8.84
C LEU A 53 10.64 -2.24 -8.85
N ARG A 54 9.74 -3.11 -8.36
CA ARG A 54 8.32 -2.75 -8.21
C ARG A 54 8.12 -1.60 -7.23
N ASP A 55 8.80 -1.66 -6.09
CA ASP A 55 8.70 -0.62 -5.07
C ASP A 55 9.25 0.71 -5.57
N GLU A 56 10.40 0.69 -6.26
CA GLU A 56 10.98 1.90 -6.84
C GLU A 56 10.05 2.51 -7.90
N ARG A 57 9.48 1.70 -8.79
CA ARG A 57 8.50 2.17 -9.79
C ARG A 57 7.26 2.75 -9.11
N ARG A 58 6.81 2.14 -8.00
CA ARG A 58 5.68 2.65 -7.22
C ARG A 58 6.02 3.99 -6.57
N ALA A 59 7.20 4.11 -5.94
CA ALA A 59 7.67 5.35 -5.35
C ALA A 59 7.74 6.48 -6.39
N ARG A 60 8.35 6.23 -7.55
CA ARG A 60 8.42 7.21 -8.64
C ARG A 60 7.04 7.63 -9.18
N ARG A 61 6.03 6.73 -9.16
CA ARG A 61 4.66 7.09 -9.54
C ARG A 61 4.03 8.02 -8.52
N PHE A 62 4.23 7.77 -7.22
CA PHE A 62 3.76 8.67 -6.17
C PHE A 62 4.43 10.03 -6.26
N GLU A 63 5.73 10.11 -6.44
CA GLU A 63 6.46 11.38 -6.62
C GLU A 63 5.92 12.20 -7.80
N ARG A 64 5.61 11.53 -8.92
CA ARG A 64 4.99 12.21 -10.07
C ARG A 64 3.59 12.74 -9.76
N ALA A 65 2.79 11.95 -9.05
CA ALA A 65 1.45 12.36 -8.65
C ALA A 65 1.46 13.48 -7.61
N GLU A 66 2.46 13.49 -6.70
CA GLU A 66 2.65 14.56 -5.71
C GLU A 66 2.95 15.92 -6.35
N LYS A 67 3.62 15.94 -7.50
CA LYS A 67 3.89 17.19 -8.23
C LYS A 67 2.63 17.89 -8.76
N VAL A 68 1.53 17.17 -8.86
CA VAL A 68 0.23 17.68 -9.33
C VAL A 68 -0.67 18.10 -8.16
N LEU A 69 -0.21 17.95 -6.90
CA LEU A 69 -0.96 18.41 -5.75
C LEU A 69 -1.13 19.94 -5.78
N PRO A 70 -2.32 20.45 -5.41
CA PRO A 70 -2.60 21.90 -5.42
C PRO A 70 -1.84 22.68 -4.36
N CYS A 71 -1.30 21.99 -3.36
CA CYS A 71 -0.52 22.60 -2.28
C CYS A 71 0.46 21.58 -1.69
N PRO A 72 1.54 22.04 -1.02
CA PRO A 72 2.38 21.15 -0.25
C PRO A 72 1.55 20.48 0.87
N PRO A 73 1.57 19.15 0.99
CA PRO A 73 0.78 18.44 2.00
C PRO A 73 1.33 18.69 3.39
N SER A 74 0.45 18.99 4.35
CA SER A 74 0.80 19.12 5.78
C SER A 74 1.00 17.74 6.43
N PHE A 75 0.33 16.71 5.88
CA PHE A 75 0.40 15.35 6.38
C PHE A 75 0.31 14.35 5.22
N ARG A 76 1.00 13.22 5.37
CA ARG A 76 0.99 12.13 4.39
C ARG A 76 1.03 10.78 5.09
N VAL A 77 0.15 9.87 4.69
CA VAL A 77 0.14 8.50 5.18
C VAL A 77 -0.29 7.51 4.09
N GLY A 78 0.33 6.34 4.10
CA GLY A 78 -0.09 5.23 3.24
C GLY A 78 -1.28 4.49 3.86
N ALA A 79 -2.28 4.19 3.04
CA ALA A 79 -3.47 3.45 3.43
C ALA A 79 -3.89 2.45 2.34
N SER A 80 -4.75 1.51 2.71
CA SER A 80 -5.51 0.74 1.74
C SER A 80 -6.93 1.32 1.67
N MET A 81 -7.38 1.63 0.47
CA MET A 81 -8.74 2.11 0.22
C MET A 81 -9.57 1.00 -0.39
N ARG A 82 -10.77 0.83 0.11
CA ARG A 82 -11.77 -0.07 -0.46
C ARG A 82 -12.99 0.73 -0.90
N GLU A 83 -13.38 0.55 -2.15
CA GLU A 83 -14.60 1.10 -2.73
C GLU A 83 -15.43 -0.08 -3.30
N GLY A 84 -16.52 -0.42 -2.63
CA GLY A 84 -17.27 -1.64 -2.91
C GLY A 84 -16.41 -2.89 -2.72
N GLN A 85 -16.25 -3.70 -3.78
CA GLN A 85 -15.42 -4.91 -3.76
C GLN A 85 -13.95 -4.67 -4.15
N ARG A 86 -13.60 -3.46 -4.61
CA ARG A 86 -12.25 -3.14 -5.08
C ARG A 86 -11.41 -2.58 -3.94
N ALA A 87 -10.28 -3.23 -3.66
CA ALA A 87 -9.28 -2.73 -2.75
C ALA A 87 -8.06 -2.22 -3.53
N SER A 88 -7.50 -1.10 -3.11
CA SER A 88 -6.32 -0.50 -3.73
C SER A 88 -5.46 0.24 -2.70
N GLY A 89 -4.15 0.23 -2.90
CA GLY A 89 -3.24 1.01 -2.09
C GLY A 89 -3.26 2.48 -2.48
N VAL A 90 -3.44 3.36 -1.52
CA VAL A 90 -3.50 4.81 -1.70
C VAL A 90 -2.54 5.52 -0.75
N ASN A 91 -2.09 6.70 -1.14
CA ASN A 91 -1.55 7.67 -0.19
C ASN A 91 -2.61 8.72 0.08
N VAL A 92 -2.78 9.02 1.36
CA VAL A 92 -3.66 10.06 1.87
C VAL A 92 -2.81 11.30 2.13
N TYR A 93 -3.19 12.42 1.54
CA TYR A 93 -2.55 13.72 1.70
C TYR A 93 -3.54 14.70 2.26
N LEU A 94 -3.12 15.47 3.25
CA LEU A 94 -3.90 16.60 3.74
C LEU A 94 -3.32 17.89 3.17
N CYS A 95 -4.15 18.60 2.45
CA CYS A 95 -3.83 19.86 1.82
C CYS A 95 -4.79 20.94 2.30
N ARG A 96 -4.37 21.82 3.22
CA ARG A 96 -5.22 22.86 3.85
C ARG A 96 -6.49 22.27 4.46
N SER A 97 -7.63 22.36 3.74
CA SER A 97 -8.94 21.84 4.15
C SER A 97 -9.41 20.62 3.36
N GLU A 98 -8.58 20.13 2.43
CA GLU A 98 -8.91 19.01 1.56
C GLU A 98 -8.12 17.77 1.92
N VAL A 99 -8.74 16.61 1.74
CA VAL A 99 -8.09 15.31 1.78
C VAL A 99 -7.97 14.80 0.34
N ILE A 100 -6.75 14.50 -0.07
CA ILE A 100 -6.48 13.99 -1.41
C ILE A 100 -5.99 12.56 -1.31
N LEU A 101 -6.72 11.65 -1.92
CA LEU A 101 -6.33 10.24 -2.04
C LEU A 101 -5.70 10.02 -3.40
N ILE A 102 -4.47 9.54 -3.43
CA ILE A 102 -3.76 9.23 -4.67
C ILE A 102 -3.59 7.72 -4.78
N ASN A 103 -4.17 7.15 -5.83
CA ASN A 103 -3.98 5.76 -6.21
C ASN A 103 -3.04 5.68 -7.41
N VAL A 104 -1.93 4.95 -7.28
CA VAL A 104 -0.92 4.76 -8.33
C VAL A 104 -0.86 3.33 -8.88
N GLU A 105 -1.81 2.46 -8.50
CA GLU A 105 -1.85 1.09 -9.00
C GLU A 105 -2.26 1.02 -10.47
N ARG A 106 -3.00 2.01 -10.95
CA ARG A 106 -3.36 2.18 -12.37
C ARG A 106 -2.23 2.86 -13.14
N LYS A 107 -2.23 2.72 -14.46
CA LYS A 107 -1.27 3.40 -15.35
C LYS A 107 -1.30 4.92 -15.15
N GLU A 108 -2.48 5.48 -15.00
CA GLU A 108 -2.69 6.89 -14.65
C GLU A 108 -3.06 7.00 -13.18
N PRO A 109 -2.38 7.87 -12.43
CA PRO A 109 -2.72 8.09 -11.03
C PRO A 109 -4.14 8.67 -10.93
N VAL A 110 -4.97 8.03 -10.12
CA VAL A 110 -6.32 8.54 -9.82
C VAL A 110 -6.23 9.39 -8.58
N LEU A 111 -6.61 10.67 -8.72
CA LEU A 111 -6.74 11.60 -7.61
C LEU A 111 -8.22 11.71 -7.21
N ILE A 112 -8.51 11.37 -5.97
CA ILE A 112 -9.82 11.59 -5.36
C ILE A 112 -9.67 12.75 -4.38
N ARG A 113 -10.31 13.89 -4.68
CA ARG A 113 -10.34 15.04 -3.79
C ARG A 113 -11.59 14.99 -2.94
N LEU A 114 -11.40 15.06 -1.65
CA LEU A 114 -12.46 15.07 -0.65
C LEU A 114 -12.40 16.41 0.08
N THR A 115 -13.46 17.19 -0.08
CA THR A 115 -13.70 18.42 0.67
C THR A 115 -14.68 18.11 1.81
N ARG A 116 -14.79 19.01 2.77
CA ARG A 116 -15.78 18.88 3.85
C ARG A 116 -17.22 18.82 3.29
N GLU A 117 -17.49 19.51 2.19
CA GLU A 117 -18.80 19.54 1.54
C GLU A 117 -19.14 18.26 0.82
N SER A 118 -18.11 17.55 0.31
CA SER A 118 -18.28 16.24 -0.32
C SER A 118 -18.45 15.10 0.67
N LEU A 119 -18.23 15.36 1.96
CA LEU A 119 -18.31 14.37 3.02
C LEU A 119 -19.66 14.49 3.74
N ARG A 120 -20.44 13.43 3.73
CA ARG A 120 -21.67 13.30 4.52
C ARG A 120 -21.35 12.87 5.96
N ARG A 121 -20.46 11.89 6.12
CA ARG A 121 -20.12 11.31 7.41
C ARG A 121 -18.75 10.64 7.37
N ALA A 122 -18.00 10.76 8.47
CA ALA A 122 -16.78 9.98 8.70
C ALA A 122 -16.94 9.18 9.99
N VAL A 123 -16.80 7.87 9.92
CA VAL A 123 -17.01 6.94 11.04
C VAL A 123 -15.79 6.08 11.24
N LEU A 124 -15.24 6.09 12.44
CA LEU A 124 -14.22 5.15 12.86
C LEU A 124 -14.90 3.84 13.29
N ASP A 125 -14.88 2.84 12.42
CA ASP A 125 -15.50 1.54 12.66
C ASP A 125 -14.63 0.61 13.51
N ALA A 126 -13.31 0.74 13.38
CA ALA A 126 -12.30 -0.02 14.13
C ALA A 126 -11.02 0.80 14.27
N PRO A 127 -10.10 0.45 15.18
CA PRO A 127 -8.87 1.22 15.44
C PRO A 127 -8.02 1.54 14.21
N VAL A 128 -8.17 0.76 13.13
CA VAL A 128 -7.42 0.95 11.87
C VAL A 128 -8.33 1.20 10.67
N GLN A 129 -9.66 1.35 10.88
CA GLN A 129 -10.63 1.45 9.81
C GLN A 129 -11.50 2.70 9.92
N LEU A 130 -11.43 3.56 8.91
CA LEU A 130 -12.25 4.76 8.77
C LEU A 130 -13.15 4.62 7.55
N THR A 131 -14.46 4.75 7.76
CA THR A 131 -15.47 4.77 6.68
C THR A 131 -15.88 6.20 6.40
N LEU A 132 -15.76 6.59 5.14
CA LEU A 132 -16.14 7.89 4.60
C LEU A 132 -17.37 7.73 3.72
N GLU A 133 -18.49 8.27 4.14
CA GLU A 133 -19.71 8.35 3.33
C GLU A 133 -19.73 9.70 2.60
N LEU A 134 -19.77 9.66 1.28
CA LEU A 134 -19.77 10.86 0.47
C LEU A 134 -21.20 11.32 0.15
N THR A 135 -21.36 12.59 -0.18
CA THR A 135 -22.65 13.19 -0.55
C THR A 135 -23.22 12.62 -1.83
N ASP A 136 -22.36 12.08 -2.72
CA ASP A 136 -22.76 11.41 -3.96
C ASP A 136 -23.21 9.94 -3.76
N GLY A 137 -23.25 9.47 -2.51
CA GLY A 137 -23.65 8.11 -2.13
C GLY A 137 -22.52 7.08 -2.18
N ARG A 138 -21.32 7.44 -2.59
CA ARG A 138 -20.15 6.53 -2.51
C ARG A 138 -19.70 6.35 -1.07
N VAL A 139 -19.25 5.13 -0.78
CA VAL A 139 -18.66 4.78 0.51
C VAL A 139 -17.23 4.34 0.28
N LEU A 140 -16.29 5.06 0.90
CA LEU A 140 -14.88 4.75 0.87
C LEU A 140 -14.45 4.24 2.25
N MET A 141 -13.83 3.09 2.29
CA MET A 141 -13.28 2.52 3.52
C MET A 141 -11.75 2.63 3.47
N LEU A 142 -11.17 3.33 4.41
CA LEU A 142 -9.72 3.48 4.55
C LEU A 142 -9.22 2.59 5.68
N LEU A 143 -8.21 1.78 5.38
CA LEU A 143 -7.50 0.96 6.35
C LEU A 143 -6.08 1.52 6.48
N CYS A 144 -5.75 2.02 7.64
CA CYS A 144 -4.47 2.68 7.91
C CYS A 144 -3.90 2.23 9.26
N PRO A 145 -2.64 1.77 9.34
CA PRO A 145 -2.02 1.41 10.62
C PRO A 145 -1.76 2.61 11.52
N TYR A 146 -1.74 3.83 10.96
CA TYR A 146 -1.55 5.10 11.68
C TYR A 146 -2.85 5.90 11.74
N MET A 147 -3.98 5.22 12.00
CA MET A 147 -5.31 5.83 11.97
C MET A 147 -5.49 6.94 12.99
N GLU A 148 -4.96 6.78 14.21
CA GLU A 148 -5.03 7.80 15.25
C GLU A 148 -4.42 9.12 14.80
N MET A 149 -3.20 9.07 14.24
CA MET A 149 -2.53 10.25 13.68
C MET A 149 -3.35 10.88 12.54
N LEU A 150 -3.92 10.05 11.67
CA LEU A 150 -4.76 10.54 10.58
C LEU A 150 -6.00 11.24 11.10
N ILE A 151 -6.66 10.70 12.13
CA ILE A 151 -7.86 11.31 12.74
C ILE A 151 -7.53 12.64 13.42
N GLU A 152 -6.41 12.71 14.14
CA GLU A 152 -5.97 13.98 14.76
C GLU A 152 -5.77 15.07 13.71
N GLU A 153 -5.12 14.75 12.61
CA GLU A 153 -4.89 15.68 11.51
C GLU A 153 -6.21 16.04 10.78
N LEU A 154 -7.13 15.11 10.60
CA LEU A 154 -8.46 15.38 10.07
C LEU A 154 -9.25 16.33 10.95
N ARG A 155 -9.18 16.16 12.28
CA ARG A 155 -9.82 17.07 13.25
C ARG A 155 -9.25 18.49 13.18
N LYS A 156 -7.92 18.64 12.98
CA LYS A 156 -7.28 19.96 12.82
C LYS A 156 -7.81 20.74 11.60
N ILE A 157 -8.15 20.05 10.53
CA ILE A 157 -8.76 20.66 9.33
C ILE A 157 -10.29 20.75 9.38
N GLY A 158 -10.88 20.49 10.56
CA GLY A 158 -12.31 20.67 10.83
C GLY A 158 -13.20 19.51 10.39
N TRP A 159 -12.64 18.31 10.19
CA TRP A 159 -13.43 17.13 9.91
C TRP A 159 -13.95 16.49 11.20
N PHE A 160 -15.25 16.20 11.24
CA PHE A 160 -15.86 15.51 12.36
C PHE A 160 -15.83 13.99 12.10
N VAL A 161 -15.00 13.31 12.87
CA VAL A 161 -14.95 11.83 12.88
C VAL A 161 -15.70 11.34 14.09
N THR A 162 -16.78 10.59 13.86
CA THR A 162 -17.56 9.93 14.92
C THR A 162 -17.04 8.53 15.14
N GLU A 163 -16.89 8.13 16.39
CA GLU A 163 -16.58 6.75 16.75
C GLU A 163 -17.87 5.94 16.77
N LYS A 164 -17.84 4.73 16.21
CA LYS A 164 -18.95 3.82 16.29
C LYS A 164 -19.05 3.31 17.73
N THR A 165 -20.04 3.82 18.45
CA THR A 165 -20.37 3.28 19.79
C THR A 165 -20.70 1.80 19.64
N ARG A 166 -19.98 0.96 20.36
CA ARG A 166 -20.25 -0.48 20.44
C ARG A 166 -21.55 -0.76 21.20
#